data_524c7b1c067f6cd68379adfca59fed81
#
_entry.id   524c7b1c067f6cd68379adfca59fed81
#
_cell.length_a   1.000
_cell.length_b   1.000
_cell.length_c   1.000
_cell.angle_alpha   90.00
_cell.angle_beta   90.00
_cell.angle_gamma   90.00
#
_symmetry.space_group_name_H-M   'P 1'
#
loop_
_entity.id
_entity.type
_entity.pdbx_description
1 polymer ?
#
loop_
_entity_poly.entity_id
_entity_poly.type
_entity_poly.pdbx_seq_one_letter_code
_entity_poly.pdbx_strand_id
1 'polypeptide(L)'
;MIGLIDVAASRARMVIAFILLSLVVGGAAYFGLPKEGEPDIEIPVIFVSVPFPGISAEDSESLLVKPMEAELQDIDGLIEMTATASENYAGIALEFDFDWNKTETMADIRDAMTKVEGQFPDGADNYSINEINFSEFPIVIVNLTGNVPERTLIQVAEGLQDAVEGIDGVLEAALTGQRNEMIEVIIDPLKLEAYNVTAGELINVVTQNNLLIAAGEVETDQGSFAVKIPSSFDEPRDIYNLPVKTNGDRVITLGDLAEIRLTFEDRSSTARFNGVTTVALQVVKARGFNLIDTAAEVRAVIDAEVAAWPQDLKDAVQVGVSNDQSRNVDSMVRQLEGSVLTAIALVMIVVLAALGTRPALLVGFAIPTSFLLCFAFLAVMEITISNIVMFGLILAVGMLVDGAIVVVEYADKRMKEGAGPMESYTDAAK
;
A
#
# COMPACT_ATOMS: atom_id res chain seq x y z
N MET A 1 -28.28 -23.35 25.91
CA MET A 1 -28.16 -22.02 26.55
C MET A 1 -28.63 -22.04 28.00
N ILE A 2 -29.76 -22.62 28.34
CA ILE A 2 -30.32 -22.65 29.73
C ILE A 2 -29.30 -23.19 30.77
N GLY A 3 -28.57 -24.28 30.48
CA GLY A 3 -27.56 -24.81 31.39
C GLY A 3 -26.34 -23.89 31.65
N LEU A 4 -25.95 -23.04 30.69
CA LEU A 4 -24.86 -22.07 30.84
C LEU A 4 -25.27 -20.94 31.80
N ILE A 5 -26.51 -20.49 31.73
CA ILE A 5 -27.06 -19.44 32.61
C ILE A 5 -27.14 -19.94 34.03
N ASP A 6 -27.59 -21.17 34.27
CA ASP A 6 -27.67 -21.78 35.60
C ASP A 6 -26.28 -22.01 36.23
N VAL A 7 -25.29 -22.40 35.42
CA VAL A 7 -23.88 -22.51 35.88
C VAL A 7 -23.30 -21.14 36.22
N ALA A 8 -23.56 -20.10 35.37
CA ALA A 8 -23.14 -18.74 35.65
C ALA A 8 -23.75 -18.18 36.94
N ALA A 9 -25.06 -18.38 37.14
CA ALA A 9 -25.79 -17.93 38.31
C ALA A 9 -25.25 -18.62 39.59
N SER A 10 -24.91 -19.93 39.53
CA SER A 10 -24.37 -20.67 40.68
C SER A 10 -22.91 -20.33 41.00
N ARG A 11 -22.14 -19.74 40.06
CA ARG A 11 -20.70 -19.46 40.19
C ARG A 11 -20.36 -17.99 39.99
N ALA A 12 -21.02 -17.08 40.70
CA ALA A 12 -20.88 -15.65 40.57
C ALA A 12 -19.42 -15.15 40.61
N ARG A 13 -18.53 -15.77 41.39
CA ARG A 13 -17.10 -15.41 41.44
C ARG A 13 -16.39 -15.67 40.10
N MET A 14 -16.74 -16.74 39.41
CA MET A 14 -16.19 -17.04 38.07
C MET A 14 -16.66 -16.01 37.04
N VAL A 15 -17.93 -15.59 37.12
CA VAL A 15 -18.48 -14.59 36.21
C VAL A 15 -17.80 -13.24 36.42
N ILE A 16 -17.59 -12.82 37.71
CA ILE A 16 -16.87 -11.57 37.99
C ILE A 16 -15.40 -11.66 37.49
N ALA A 17 -14.73 -12.80 37.71
CA ALA A 17 -13.38 -13.01 37.21
C ALA A 17 -13.32 -12.95 35.68
N PHE A 18 -14.31 -13.54 34.97
CA PHE A 18 -14.42 -13.48 33.52
C PHE A 18 -14.65 -12.03 33.02
N ILE A 19 -15.53 -11.28 33.67
CA ILE A 19 -15.76 -9.86 33.34
C ILE A 19 -14.50 -9.04 33.51
N LEU A 20 -13.78 -9.20 34.65
CA LEU A 20 -12.52 -8.48 34.88
C LEU A 20 -11.46 -8.89 33.84
N LEU A 21 -11.36 -10.16 33.53
CA LEU A 21 -10.45 -10.65 32.49
C LEU A 21 -10.80 -10.06 31.11
N SER A 22 -12.09 -10.04 30.74
CA SER A 22 -12.53 -9.47 29.47
C SER A 22 -12.26 -7.95 29.37
N LEU A 23 -12.39 -7.22 30.48
CA LEU A 23 -12.03 -5.79 30.53
C LEU A 23 -10.52 -5.58 30.32
N VAL A 24 -9.67 -6.39 30.95
CA VAL A 24 -8.21 -6.26 30.83
C VAL A 24 -7.75 -6.69 29.44
N VAL A 25 -8.14 -7.88 29.01
CA VAL A 25 -7.75 -8.42 27.68
C VAL A 25 -8.33 -7.59 26.56
N GLY A 26 -9.62 -7.21 26.65
CA GLY A 26 -10.25 -6.36 25.65
C GLY A 26 -9.66 -4.96 25.60
N GLY A 27 -9.30 -4.39 26.74
CA GLY A 27 -8.58 -3.10 26.78
C GLY A 27 -7.20 -3.22 26.13
N ALA A 28 -6.43 -4.24 26.47
CA ALA A 28 -5.14 -4.50 25.83
C ALA A 28 -5.28 -4.70 24.31
N ALA A 29 -6.31 -5.45 23.87
CA ALA A 29 -6.61 -5.66 22.47
C ALA A 29 -6.96 -4.34 21.75
N TYR A 30 -7.77 -3.48 22.35
CA TYR A 30 -8.14 -2.19 21.75
C TYR A 30 -6.93 -1.28 21.48
N PHE A 31 -5.97 -1.26 22.42
CA PHE A 31 -4.74 -0.49 22.24
C PHE A 31 -3.74 -1.15 21.30
N GLY A 32 -3.68 -2.50 21.28
CA GLY A 32 -2.72 -3.26 20.50
C GLY A 32 -3.15 -3.54 19.06
N LEU A 33 -4.46 -3.56 18.77
CA LEU A 33 -4.94 -3.81 17.40
C LEU A 33 -4.60 -2.63 16.48
N PRO A 34 -4.08 -2.91 15.27
CA PRO A 34 -3.87 -1.90 14.25
C PRO A 34 -5.19 -1.20 13.89
N LYS A 35 -5.11 0.12 13.72
CA LYS A 35 -6.23 0.95 13.27
C LYS A 35 -5.98 1.35 11.82
N GLU A 36 -6.93 1.02 10.95
CA GLU A 36 -6.81 1.16 9.50
C GLU A 36 -8.01 1.88 8.90
N GLY A 37 -7.84 2.48 7.72
CA GLY A 37 -8.94 3.09 6.99
C GLY A 37 -9.82 2.01 6.36
N GLU A 38 -9.25 1.26 5.45
CA GLU A 38 -9.91 0.16 4.76
C GLU A 38 -9.52 -1.18 5.39
N PRO A 39 -10.39 -2.18 5.38
CA PRO A 39 -10.05 -3.53 5.82
C PRO A 39 -8.99 -4.11 4.88
N ASP A 40 -8.05 -4.86 5.44
CA ASP A 40 -7.05 -5.62 4.67
C ASP A 40 -7.72 -6.86 4.04
N ILE A 41 -8.48 -6.63 2.96
CA ILE A 41 -9.15 -7.67 2.18
C ILE A 41 -8.39 -7.82 0.88
N GLU A 42 -7.90 -9.02 0.61
CA GLU A 42 -7.33 -9.35 -0.70
C GLU A 42 -8.47 -9.40 -1.73
N ILE A 43 -8.44 -8.46 -2.67
CA ILE A 43 -9.38 -8.48 -3.78
C ILE A 43 -8.89 -9.50 -4.79
N PRO A 44 -9.71 -10.48 -5.16
CA PRO A 44 -9.31 -11.51 -6.10
C PRO A 44 -9.37 -10.99 -7.55
N VAL A 45 -8.71 -9.86 -7.82
CA VAL A 45 -8.62 -9.25 -9.14
C VAL A 45 -7.16 -9.02 -9.50
N ILE A 46 -6.75 -9.60 -10.62
CA ILE A 46 -5.41 -9.44 -11.18
C ILE A 46 -5.51 -8.72 -12.51
N PHE A 47 -4.62 -7.76 -12.71
CA PHE A 47 -4.53 -7.00 -13.93
C PHE A 47 -3.23 -7.32 -14.67
N VAL A 48 -3.36 -7.83 -15.88
CA VAL A 48 -2.23 -8.09 -16.80
C VAL A 48 -2.18 -7.00 -17.83
N SER A 49 -1.03 -6.36 -18.03
CA SER A 49 -0.87 -5.28 -19.01
C SER A 49 0.35 -5.48 -19.88
N VAL A 50 0.22 -5.12 -21.15
CA VAL A 50 1.27 -5.16 -22.18
C VAL A 50 1.30 -3.81 -22.88
N PRO A 51 2.28 -2.95 -22.58
CA PRO A 51 2.51 -1.74 -23.38
C PRO A 51 3.09 -2.12 -24.75
N PHE A 52 2.65 -1.45 -25.80
CA PHE A 52 3.23 -1.57 -27.13
C PHE A 52 3.18 -0.24 -27.87
N PRO A 53 4.20 0.59 -27.74
CA PRO A 53 4.23 1.90 -28.40
C PRO A 53 4.05 1.82 -29.91
N GLY A 54 3.09 2.55 -30.46
CA GLY A 54 2.82 2.63 -31.88
C GLY A 54 1.80 1.63 -32.43
N ILE A 55 1.29 0.70 -31.61
CA ILE A 55 0.23 -0.23 -32.04
C ILE A 55 -1.12 0.46 -32.13
N SER A 56 -1.94 0.12 -33.10
CA SER A 56 -3.34 0.56 -33.18
C SER A 56 -4.22 -0.27 -32.21
N ALA A 57 -5.41 0.23 -31.86
CA ALA A 57 -6.34 -0.52 -31.02
C ALA A 57 -6.80 -1.85 -31.66
N GLU A 58 -7.00 -1.87 -32.98
CA GLU A 58 -7.42 -3.08 -33.73
C GLU A 58 -6.28 -4.12 -33.76
N ASP A 59 -5.04 -3.69 -33.97
CA ASP A 59 -3.89 -4.58 -33.93
C ASP A 59 -3.59 -5.05 -32.50
N SER A 60 -3.77 -4.17 -31.48
CA SER A 60 -3.66 -4.53 -30.08
C SER A 60 -4.66 -5.62 -29.69
N GLU A 61 -5.91 -5.54 -30.15
CA GLU A 61 -6.90 -6.60 -29.95
C GLU A 61 -6.45 -7.91 -30.60
N SER A 62 -6.01 -7.86 -31.85
CA SER A 62 -5.75 -9.08 -32.62
C SER A 62 -4.43 -9.75 -32.26
N LEU A 63 -3.38 -8.98 -31.94
CA LEU A 63 -2.01 -9.47 -31.74
C LEU A 63 -1.61 -9.65 -30.29
N LEU A 64 -2.28 -8.96 -29.36
CA LEU A 64 -1.98 -9.03 -27.94
C LEU A 64 -3.15 -9.62 -27.13
N VAL A 65 -4.34 -9.01 -27.22
CA VAL A 65 -5.49 -9.41 -26.39
C VAL A 65 -5.95 -10.82 -26.69
N LYS A 66 -6.24 -11.16 -27.95
CA LYS A 66 -6.74 -12.51 -28.31
C LYS A 66 -5.80 -13.66 -27.93
N PRO A 67 -4.47 -13.57 -28.14
CA PRO A 67 -3.54 -14.58 -27.63
C PRO A 67 -3.57 -14.69 -26.09
N MET A 68 -3.63 -13.56 -25.35
CA MET A 68 -3.73 -13.58 -23.90
C MET A 68 -5.04 -14.22 -23.41
N GLU A 69 -6.18 -13.84 -23.99
CA GLU A 69 -7.48 -14.42 -23.66
C GLU A 69 -7.50 -15.93 -23.85
N ALA A 70 -6.89 -16.43 -24.92
CA ALA A 70 -6.87 -17.86 -25.24
C ALA A 70 -6.14 -18.71 -24.16
N GLU A 71 -5.08 -18.19 -23.56
CA GLU A 71 -4.31 -18.91 -22.53
C GLU A 71 -4.82 -18.62 -21.11
N LEU A 72 -5.37 -17.42 -20.86
CA LEU A 72 -5.83 -17.02 -19.53
C LEU A 72 -7.24 -17.55 -19.18
N GLN A 73 -8.08 -17.86 -20.16
CA GLN A 73 -9.45 -18.32 -19.94
C GLN A 73 -9.55 -19.65 -19.19
N ASP A 74 -8.51 -20.48 -19.28
CA ASP A 74 -8.49 -21.83 -18.70
C ASP A 74 -7.93 -21.86 -17.26
N ILE A 75 -7.67 -20.70 -16.65
CA ILE A 75 -7.17 -20.62 -15.28
C ILE A 75 -8.28 -20.98 -14.29
N ASP A 76 -7.98 -21.87 -13.37
CA ASP A 76 -8.93 -22.35 -12.36
C ASP A 76 -9.43 -21.22 -11.46
N GLY A 77 -10.74 -21.21 -11.21
CA GLY A 77 -11.37 -20.20 -10.32
C GLY A 77 -11.64 -18.85 -10.99
N LEU A 78 -11.38 -18.67 -12.28
CA LEU A 78 -11.71 -17.47 -13.03
C LEU A 78 -13.22 -17.32 -13.17
N ILE A 79 -13.76 -16.18 -12.68
CA ILE A 79 -15.19 -15.83 -12.76
C ILE A 79 -15.46 -14.95 -13.95
N GLU A 80 -14.68 -13.88 -14.09
CA GLU A 80 -14.84 -12.89 -15.14
C GLU A 80 -13.49 -12.45 -15.69
N MET A 81 -13.44 -12.27 -17.01
CA MET A 81 -12.29 -11.73 -17.71
C MET A 81 -12.73 -10.55 -18.57
N THR A 82 -12.17 -9.38 -18.28
CA THR A 82 -12.42 -8.16 -19.05
C THR A 82 -11.16 -7.71 -19.75
N ALA A 83 -11.18 -7.69 -21.08
CA ALA A 83 -10.05 -7.27 -21.90
C ALA A 83 -10.24 -5.85 -22.43
N THR A 84 -9.16 -5.11 -22.53
CA THR A 84 -9.09 -3.76 -23.07
C THR A 84 -7.98 -3.68 -24.10
N ALA A 85 -8.34 -3.31 -25.33
CA ALA A 85 -7.41 -2.99 -26.40
C ALA A 85 -7.48 -1.49 -26.72
N SER A 86 -6.36 -0.80 -26.67
CA SER A 86 -6.26 0.62 -26.99
C SER A 86 -4.99 0.93 -27.78
N GLU A 87 -4.86 2.16 -28.27
CA GLU A 87 -3.60 2.60 -28.88
C GLU A 87 -2.47 2.52 -27.85
N ASN A 88 -1.36 1.93 -28.25
CA ASN A 88 -0.14 1.72 -27.46
C ASN A 88 -0.28 0.75 -26.28
N TYR A 89 -1.41 0.00 -26.12
CA TYR A 89 -1.67 -0.74 -24.90
C TYR A 89 -2.68 -1.87 -25.05
N ALA A 90 -2.41 -3.00 -24.39
CA ALA A 90 -3.35 -4.07 -24.13
C ALA A 90 -3.42 -4.39 -22.64
N GLY A 91 -4.61 -4.66 -22.12
CA GLY A 91 -4.81 -5.02 -20.71
C GLY A 91 -5.92 -6.03 -20.53
N ILE A 92 -5.75 -6.95 -19.56
CA ILE A 92 -6.77 -7.92 -19.17
C ILE A 92 -6.93 -7.89 -17.65
N ALA A 93 -8.15 -7.67 -17.18
CA ALA A 93 -8.54 -7.85 -15.78
C ALA A 93 -9.13 -9.25 -15.61
N LEU A 94 -8.63 -9.97 -14.62
CA LEU A 94 -9.05 -11.32 -14.25
C LEU A 94 -9.66 -11.27 -12.85
N GLU A 95 -10.93 -11.62 -12.71
CA GLU A 95 -11.64 -11.70 -11.43
C GLU A 95 -11.81 -13.16 -11.02
N PHE A 96 -11.41 -13.49 -9.79
CA PHE A 96 -11.46 -14.84 -9.22
C PHE A 96 -12.45 -14.91 -8.06
N ASP A 97 -12.76 -16.13 -7.60
CA ASP A 97 -13.58 -16.33 -6.40
C ASP A 97 -12.80 -15.90 -5.13
N PHE A 98 -13.50 -15.45 -4.09
CA PHE A 98 -12.89 -15.06 -2.82
C PHE A 98 -12.13 -16.19 -2.11
N ASP A 99 -12.44 -17.45 -2.42
CA ASP A 99 -11.74 -18.64 -1.89
C ASP A 99 -10.50 -19.05 -2.70
N TRP A 100 -10.01 -18.17 -3.59
CA TRP A 100 -8.87 -18.45 -4.47
C TRP A 100 -7.55 -18.69 -3.73
N ASN A 101 -6.67 -19.49 -4.32
CA ASN A 101 -5.30 -19.65 -3.86
C ASN A 101 -4.39 -18.68 -4.63
N LYS A 102 -4.17 -17.49 -4.05
CA LYS A 102 -3.37 -16.40 -4.67
C LYS A 102 -2.04 -16.89 -5.23
N THR A 103 -1.27 -17.68 -4.45
CA THR A 103 0.06 -18.12 -4.87
C THR A 103 0.02 -19.03 -6.08
N GLU A 104 -0.92 -19.95 -6.13
CA GLU A 104 -1.13 -20.88 -7.22
C GLU A 104 -1.64 -20.14 -8.46
N THR A 105 -2.70 -19.35 -8.33
CA THR A 105 -3.26 -18.55 -9.42
C THR A 105 -2.24 -17.60 -10.05
N MET A 106 -1.42 -16.92 -9.22
CA MET A 106 -0.35 -16.07 -9.72
C MET A 106 0.74 -16.83 -10.48
N ALA A 107 1.03 -18.07 -10.09
CA ALA A 107 1.94 -18.94 -10.83
C ALA A 107 1.33 -19.34 -12.18
N ASP A 108 0.06 -19.73 -12.21
CA ASP A 108 -0.64 -20.13 -13.43
C ASP A 108 -0.75 -18.95 -14.43
N ILE A 109 -1.03 -17.73 -13.94
CA ILE A 109 -1.04 -16.53 -14.79
C ILE A 109 0.35 -16.27 -15.38
N ARG A 110 1.42 -16.38 -14.60
CA ARG A 110 2.79 -16.21 -15.10
C ARG A 110 3.16 -17.26 -16.13
N ASP A 111 2.79 -18.50 -15.90
CA ASP A 111 3.03 -19.59 -16.82
C ASP A 111 2.25 -19.40 -18.15
N ALA A 112 1.00 -18.97 -18.08
CA ALA A 112 0.19 -18.63 -19.24
C ALA A 112 0.81 -17.45 -20.02
N MET A 113 1.18 -16.36 -19.31
CA MET A 113 1.80 -15.20 -19.95
C MET A 113 3.16 -15.51 -20.58
N THR A 114 3.98 -16.37 -19.97
CA THR A 114 5.25 -16.80 -20.55
C THR A 114 5.05 -17.55 -21.86
N LYS A 115 3.96 -18.33 -22.02
CA LYS A 115 3.63 -19.00 -23.28
C LYS A 115 3.17 -18.03 -24.36
N VAL A 116 2.43 -17.00 -23.96
CA VAL A 116 1.88 -15.98 -24.87
C VAL A 116 2.95 -14.99 -25.32
N GLU A 117 3.90 -14.62 -24.45
CA GLU A 117 4.96 -13.67 -24.75
C GLU A 117 5.74 -14.01 -26.03
N GLY A 118 5.99 -15.32 -26.26
CA GLY A 118 6.63 -15.79 -27.49
C GLY A 118 5.79 -15.63 -28.76
N GLN A 119 4.51 -15.24 -28.66
CA GLN A 119 3.60 -15.00 -29.79
C GLN A 119 3.42 -13.50 -30.07
N PHE A 120 3.90 -12.63 -29.17
CA PHE A 120 3.81 -11.19 -29.36
C PHE A 120 4.69 -10.71 -30.50
N PRO A 121 4.28 -9.67 -31.23
CA PRO A 121 5.12 -9.06 -32.25
C PRO A 121 6.38 -8.41 -31.65
N ASP A 122 7.45 -8.35 -32.46
CA ASP A 122 8.64 -7.59 -32.11
C ASP A 122 8.27 -6.11 -31.84
N GLY A 123 8.64 -5.62 -30.67
CA GLY A 123 8.34 -4.23 -30.23
C GLY A 123 7.29 -4.13 -29.12
N ALA A 124 6.67 -5.22 -28.72
CA ALA A 124 5.90 -5.25 -27.49
C ALA A 124 6.86 -5.15 -26.29
N ASP A 125 6.52 -4.30 -25.32
CA ASP A 125 7.24 -4.22 -24.05
C ASP A 125 6.92 -5.44 -23.17
N ASN A 126 7.74 -5.65 -22.15
CA ASN A 126 7.50 -6.71 -21.18
C ASN A 126 6.13 -6.56 -20.51
N TYR A 127 5.41 -7.66 -20.34
CA TYR A 127 4.14 -7.64 -19.63
C TYR A 127 4.35 -7.39 -18.13
N SER A 128 3.36 -6.80 -17.50
CA SER A 128 3.29 -6.68 -16.05
C SER A 128 2.02 -7.35 -15.51
N ILE A 129 2.15 -7.98 -14.34
CA ILE A 129 1.03 -8.59 -13.61
C ILE A 129 0.90 -7.84 -12.29
N ASN A 130 -0.21 -7.15 -12.12
CA ASN A 130 -0.49 -6.32 -10.96
C ASN A 130 -1.75 -6.82 -10.25
N GLU A 131 -1.69 -7.00 -8.96
CA GLU A 131 -2.87 -7.24 -8.14
C GLU A 131 -3.48 -5.90 -7.70
N ILE A 132 -4.79 -5.86 -7.54
CA ILE A 132 -5.46 -4.71 -6.93
C ILE A 132 -5.53 -4.97 -5.43
N ASN A 133 -4.73 -4.24 -4.68
CA ASN A 133 -4.69 -4.35 -3.23
C ASN A 133 -4.91 -2.97 -2.61
N PHE A 134 -6.00 -2.80 -1.85
CA PHE A 134 -6.27 -1.52 -1.17
C PHE A 134 -5.23 -1.19 -0.09
N SER A 135 -4.57 -2.20 0.47
CA SER A 135 -3.51 -2.00 1.46
C SER A 135 -2.25 -1.36 0.86
N GLU A 136 -2.11 -1.39 -0.47
CA GLU A 136 -0.99 -0.78 -1.20
C GLU A 136 -1.27 0.65 -1.67
N PHE A 137 -2.45 1.22 -1.31
CA PHE A 137 -2.67 2.63 -1.54
C PHE A 137 -1.89 3.50 -0.55
N PRO A 138 -1.34 4.64 -1.01
CA PRO A 138 -0.55 5.50 -0.15
C PRO A 138 -1.38 6.07 1.00
N ILE A 139 -0.85 5.91 2.22
CA ILE A 139 -1.45 6.45 3.45
C ILE A 139 -1.16 7.94 3.63
N VAL A 140 -0.04 8.40 3.09
CA VAL A 140 0.42 9.79 3.12
C VAL A 140 1.11 10.11 1.80
N ILE A 141 0.83 11.29 1.24
CA ILE A 141 1.54 11.82 0.08
C ILE A 141 2.27 13.09 0.51
N VAL A 142 3.59 13.09 0.37
CA VAL A 142 4.45 14.23 0.68
C VAL A 142 4.83 14.93 -0.62
N ASN A 143 4.50 16.21 -0.74
CA ASN A 143 4.71 16.98 -1.94
C ASN A 143 5.86 17.97 -1.76
N LEU A 144 6.87 17.86 -2.61
CA LEU A 144 7.99 18.78 -2.66
C LEU A 144 7.79 19.77 -3.81
N THR A 145 7.74 21.04 -3.46
CA THR A 145 7.59 22.15 -4.44
C THR A 145 8.70 23.17 -4.20
N GLY A 146 9.18 23.80 -5.26
CA GLY A 146 10.21 24.83 -5.07
C GLY A 146 10.68 25.42 -6.40
N ASN A 147 11.33 26.58 -6.31
CA ASN A 147 11.97 27.22 -7.45
C ASN A 147 13.46 26.84 -7.49
N VAL A 148 13.72 25.53 -7.59
CA VAL A 148 15.06 24.94 -7.70
C VAL A 148 15.13 24.12 -9.00
N PRO A 149 16.36 23.83 -9.51
CA PRO A 149 16.51 22.92 -10.64
C PRO A 149 15.83 21.57 -10.34
N GLU A 150 15.19 20.99 -11.37
CA GLU A 150 14.45 19.72 -11.23
C GLU A 150 15.31 18.61 -10.62
N ARG A 151 16.59 18.50 -11.03
CA ARG A 151 17.55 17.57 -10.45
C ARG A 151 17.72 17.73 -8.94
N THR A 152 17.83 18.96 -8.47
CA THR A 152 17.95 19.24 -7.03
C THR A 152 16.70 18.81 -6.28
N LEU A 153 15.51 19.05 -6.88
CA LEU A 153 14.23 18.64 -6.27
C LEU A 153 14.13 17.11 -6.20
N ILE A 154 14.57 16.40 -7.25
CA ILE A 154 14.57 14.94 -7.29
C ILE A 154 15.55 14.39 -6.24
N GLN A 155 16.78 14.88 -6.17
CA GLN A 155 17.77 14.43 -5.18
C GLN A 155 17.30 14.63 -3.73
N VAL A 156 16.61 15.74 -3.47
CA VAL A 156 16.02 15.99 -2.15
C VAL A 156 14.87 15.01 -1.86
N ALA A 157 14.07 14.71 -2.88
CA ALA A 157 12.97 13.74 -2.78
C ALA A 157 13.49 12.32 -2.56
N GLU A 158 14.55 11.91 -3.26
CA GLU A 158 15.24 10.63 -3.07
C GLU A 158 15.82 10.49 -1.65
N GLY A 159 16.45 11.56 -1.12
CA GLY A 159 16.91 11.56 0.26
C GLY A 159 15.80 11.41 1.30
N LEU A 160 14.60 11.98 1.05
CA LEU A 160 13.44 11.75 1.89
C LEU A 160 12.87 10.35 1.71
N GLN A 161 12.89 9.81 0.49
CA GLN A 161 12.48 8.44 0.18
C GLN A 161 13.31 7.44 0.98
N ASP A 162 14.64 7.52 0.88
CA ASP A 162 15.56 6.64 1.62
C ASP A 162 15.33 6.68 3.14
N ALA A 163 15.09 7.89 3.68
CA ALA A 163 14.84 8.06 5.10
C ALA A 163 13.50 7.44 5.53
N VAL A 164 12.46 7.56 4.71
CA VAL A 164 11.11 7.02 4.99
C VAL A 164 11.07 5.51 4.81
N GLU A 165 11.76 4.95 3.81
CA GLU A 165 11.88 3.50 3.61
C GLU A 165 12.61 2.79 4.76
N GLY A 166 13.40 3.52 5.54
CA GLY A 166 14.02 3.01 6.77
C GLY A 166 13.06 2.76 7.93
N ILE A 167 11.78 3.10 7.82
CA ILE A 167 10.75 2.92 8.86
C ILE A 167 10.14 1.52 8.74
N ASP A 168 10.15 0.72 9.82
CA ASP A 168 9.61 -0.65 9.83
C ASP A 168 8.14 -0.74 9.39
N GLY A 169 7.36 0.30 9.65
CA GLY A 169 5.93 0.39 9.29
C GLY A 169 5.66 0.80 7.84
N VAL A 170 6.68 1.11 7.05
CA VAL A 170 6.58 1.47 5.64
C VAL A 170 6.88 0.25 4.77
N LEU A 171 6.01 -0.04 3.81
CA LEU A 171 6.21 -1.09 2.82
C LEU A 171 7.04 -0.57 1.65
N GLU A 172 6.69 0.61 1.17
CA GLU A 172 7.27 1.24 0.00
C GLU A 172 7.08 2.76 0.08
N ALA A 173 8.04 3.49 -0.45
CA ALA A 173 7.92 4.92 -0.67
C ALA A 173 8.26 5.25 -2.14
N ALA A 174 7.26 5.56 -2.96
CA ALA A 174 7.42 5.76 -4.40
C ALA A 174 7.39 7.24 -4.76
N LEU A 175 8.32 7.66 -5.61
CA LEU A 175 8.33 9.02 -6.18
C LEU A 175 7.44 9.09 -7.42
N THR A 176 6.70 10.18 -7.55
CA THR A 176 5.83 10.48 -8.71
C THR A 176 5.97 11.92 -9.15
N GLY A 177 5.80 12.16 -10.46
CA GLY A 177 5.86 13.49 -11.04
C GLY A 177 7.27 13.97 -11.41
N GLN A 178 8.30 13.21 -11.08
CA GLN A 178 9.66 13.40 -11.58
C GLN A 178 9.78 12.90 -13.03
N ARG A 179 10.84 13.32 -13.69
CA ARG A 179 11.31 12.76 -14.96
C ARG A 179 12.56 11.94 -14.71
N ASN A 180 12.74 10.84 -15.43
CA ASN A 180 13.97 10.07 -15.39
C ASN A 180 15.12 10.87 -15.98
N GLU A 181 16.27 10.83 -15.34
CA GLU A 181 17.50 11.40 -15.89
C GLU A 181 17.98 10.54 -17.05
N MET A 182 18.40 11.20 -18.13
CA MET A 182 18.99 10.53 -19.29
C MET A 182 20.20 11.25 -19.81
N ILE A 183 21.06 10.52 -20.49
CA ILE A 183 22.16 11.09 -21.26
C ILE A 183 21.73 11.16 -22.72
N GLU A 184 21.59 12.39 -23.20
CA GLU A 184 21.27 12.68 -24.59
C GLU A 184 22.57 12.79 -25.39
N VAL A 185 22.67 12.05 -26.47
CA VAL A 185 23.80 12.07 -27.41
C VAL A 185 23.34 12.66 -28.73
N ILE A 186 23.65 13.93 -28.97
CA ILE A 186 23.29 14.63 -30.20
C ILE A 186 24.42 14.45 -31.21
N ILE A 187 24.16 13.65 -32.22
CA ILE A 187 25.15 13.28 -33.25
C ILE A 187 25.27 14.41 -34.28
N ASP A 188 26.51 14.78 -34.62
CA ASP A 188 26.79 15.74 -35.71
C ASP A 188 27.05 14.95 -37.02
N PRO A 189 26.13 15.01 -38.00
CA PRO A 189 26.28 14.30 -39.26
C PRO A 189 27.55 14.68 -40.06
N LEU A 190 27.98 15.95 -39.96
CA LEU A 190 29.18 16.42 -40.67
C LEU A 190 30.46 15.82 -40.06
N LYS A 191 30.47 15.64 -38.75
CA LYS A 191 31.58 14.96 -38.06
C LYS A 191 31.62 13.47 -38.39
N LEU A 192 30.44 12.80 -38.47
CA LEU A 192 30.37 11.41 -38.91
C LEU A 192 31.00 11.21 -40.30
N GLU A 193 30.62 12.07 -41.23
CA GLU A 193 31.20 12.04 -42.59
C GLU A 193 32.70 12.32 -42.59
N ALA A 194 33.12 13.33 -41.86
CA ALA A 194 34.54 13.74 -41.78
C ALA A 194 35.45 12.62 -41.20
N TYR A 195 34.95 11.85 -40.25
CA TYR A 195 35.66 10.75 -39.61
C TYR A 195 35.36 9.37 -40.26
N ASN A 196 34.53 9.36 -41.32
CA ASN A 196 34.08 8.15 -42.00
C ASN A 196 33.51 7.10 -41.07
N VAL A 197 32.61 7.53 -40.18
CA VAL A 197 31.85 6.70 -39.23
C VAL A 197 30.40 6.65 -39.68
N THR A 198 29.79 5.48 -39.68
CA THR A 198 28.36 5.31 -39.99
C THR A 198 27.52 5.38 -38.72
N ALA A 199 26.25 5.77 -38.84
CA ALA A 199 25.32 5.76 -37.71
C ALA A 199 25.15 4.36 -37.10
N GLY A 200 25.16 3.32 -37.94
CA GLY A 200 25.07 1.93 -37.48
C GLY A 200 26.29 1.47 -36.66
N GLU A 201 27.51 1.88 -37.07
CA GLU A 201 28.72 1.63 -36.27
C GLU A 201 28.61 2.29 -34.89
N LEU A 202 28.10 3.53 -34.85
CA LEU A 202 27.94 4.28 -33.61
C LEU A 202 26.92 3.60 -32.65
N ILE A 203 25.74 3.26 -33.18
CA ILE A 203 24.70 2.57 -32.39
C ILE A 203 25.24 1.25 -31.83
N ASN A 204 25.90 0.44 -32.67
CA ASN A 204 26.47 -0.83 -32.24
C ASN A 204 27.50 -0.64 -31.11
N VAL A 205 28.37 0.36 -31.22
CA VAL A 205 29.38 0.63 -30.19
C VAL A 205 28.72 1.02 -28.88
N VAL A 206 27.72 1.90 -28.89
CA VAL A 206 27.02 2.32 -27.67
C VAL A 206 26.28 1.12 -27.05
N THR A 207 25.54 0.35 -27.85
CA THR A 207 24.76 -0.79 -27.36
C THR A 207 25.68 -1.89 -26.78
N GLN A 208 26.79 -2.20 -27.43
CA GLN A 208 27.71 -3.25 -26.97
C GLN A 208 28.50 -2.85 -25.72
N ASN A 209 28.72 -1.57 -25.49
CA ASN A 209 29.46 -1.06 -24.33
C ASN A 209 28.57 -0.65 -23.15
N ASN A 210 27.24 -0.79 -23.28
CA ASN A 210 26.30 -0.59 -22.19
C ASN A 210 25.69 -1.92 -21.71
N LEU A 211 26.51 -2.97 -21.66
CA LEU A 211 26.10 -4.29 -21.19
C LEU A 211 26.98 -4.73 -20.02
N LEU A 212 26.38 -5.04 -18.89
CA LEU A 212 27.09 -5.68 -17.78
C LEU A 212 27.28 -7.16 -18.09
N ILE A 213 28.49 -7.54 -18.42
CA ILE A 213 28.83 -8.96 -18.70
C ILE A 213 29.40 -9.58 -17.44
N ALA A 214 28.67 -10.52 -16.83
CA ALA A 214 29.20 -11.39 -15.81
C ALA A 214 30.15 -12.42 -16.45
N ALA A 215 31.46 -12.28 -16.23
CA ALA A 215 32.47 -13.14 -16.84
C ALA A 215 32.73 -14.46 -16.09
N GLY A 216 31.87 -14.79 -15.10
CA GLY A 216 31.99 -15.99 -14.28
C GLY A 216 32.72 -15.74 -12.95
N GLU A 217 33.12 -16.82 -12.29
CA GLU A 217 33.83 -16.79 -11.01
C GLU A 217 35.22 -17.38 -11.18
N VAL A 218 36.22 -16.78 -10.51
CA VAL A 218 37.54 -17.33 -10.39
C VAL A 218 37.73 -17.91 -8.98
N GLU A 219 37.86 -19.23 -8.92
CA GLU A 219 38.18 -19.92 -7.68
C GLU A 219 39.69 -19.82 -7.39
N THR A 220 40.03 -19.37 -6.21
CA THR A 220 41.41 -19.30 -5.69
C THR A 220 41.46 -20.03 -4.35
N ASP A 221 42.65 -20.34 -3.86
CA ASP A 221 42.87 -20.92 -2.54
C ASP A 221 42.33 -20.04 -1.38
N GLN A 222 41.98 -18.77 -1.65
CA GLN A 222 41.43 -17.81 -0.69
C GLN A 222 39.93 -17.55 -0.84
N GLY A 223 39.23 -18.18 -1.81
CA GLY A 223 37.81 -18.05 -2.05
C GLY A 223 37.43 -17.90 -3.52
N SER A 224 36.12 -17.89 -3.80
CA SER A 224 35.56 -17.61 -5.11
C SER A 224 35.32 -16.11 -5.29
N PHE A 225 35.82 -15.54 -6.38
CA PHE A 225 35.69 -14.12 -6.72
C PHE A 225 34.94 -13.97 -8.03
N ALA A 226 33.82 -13.26 -8.01
CA ALA A 226 33.07 -12.94 -9.23
C ALA A 226 33.88 -11.97 -10.10
N VAL A 227 34.13 -12.36 -11.34
CA VAL A 227 34.79 -11.50 -12.33
C VAL A 227 33.70 -10.77 -13.11
N LYS A 228 33.68 -9.44 -12.98
CA LYS A 228 32.82 -8.54 -13.75
C LYS A 228 33.67 -7.83 -14.78
N ILE A 229 33.24 -7.82 -16.03
CA ILE A 229 33.78 -6.91 -17.03
C ILE A 229 32.95 -5.62 -16.91
N PRO A 230 33.53 -4.50 -16.41
CA PRO A 230 32.81 -3.25 -16.36
C PRO A 230 32.59 -2.77 -17.81
N SER A 231 31.36 -2.85 -18.27
CA SER A 231 30.92 -2.36 -19.57
C SER A 231 29.64 -1.54 -19.46
N SER A 232 29.24 -1.15 -18.25
CA SER A 232 28.20 -0.15 -18.01
C SER A 232 28.83 1.22 -17.83
N PHE A 233 28.10 2.25 -18.24
CA PHE A 233 28.54 3.63 -18.04
C PHE A 233 28.18 4.07 -16.62
N ASP A 234 29.19 4.27 -15.76
CA ASP A 234 29.00 4.74 -14.38
C ASP A 234 29.06 6.27 -14.30
N GLU A 235 29.86 6.91 -15.19
CA GLU A 235 29.99 8.36 -15.21
C GLU A 235 29.80 8.92 -16.63
N PRO A 236 29.31 10.16 -16.80
CA PRO A 236 29.19 10.81 -18.12
C PRO A 236 30.51 10.87 -18.89
N ARG A 237 31.65 10.85 -18.18
CA ARG A 237 32.98 10.84 -18.77
C ARG A 237 33.28 9.55 -19.52
N ASP A 238 32.72 8.42 -19.11
CA ASP A 238 32.92 7.13 -19.75
C ASP A 238 32.30 7.13 -21.14
N ILE A 239 31.11 7.74 -21.26
CA ILE A 239 30.42 7.93 -22.55
C ILE A 239 31.21 8.87 -23.46
N TYR A 240 31.75 9.96 -22.90
CA TYR A 240 32.53 10.92 -23.66
C TYR A 240 33.78 10.29 -24.26
N ASN A 241 34.48 9.44 -23.52
CA ASN A 241 35.71 8.76 -23.90
C ASN A 241 35.50 7.43 -24.63
N LEU A 242 34.23 7.05 -24.92
CA LEU A 242 33.92 5.78 -25.57
C LEU A 242 34.58 5.72 -26.96
N PRO A 243 35.49 4.75 -27.21
CA PRO A 243 36.18 4.62 -28.48
C PRO A 243 35.22 4.08 -29.55
N VAL A 244 34.91 4.88 -30.58
CA VAL A 244 34.05 4.51 -31.70
C VAL A 244 34.85 3.89 -32.85
N LYS A 245 35.98 4.48 -33.20
CA LYS A 245 36.82 4.03 -34.33
C LYS A 245 38.29 4.35 -34.10
N THR A 246 39.14 3.49 -34.59
CA THR A 246 40.59 3.73 -34.61
C THR A 246 41.03 4.07 -36.04
N ASN A 247 41.65 5.19 -36.24
CA ASN A 247 42.21 5.62 -37.52
C ASN A 247 43.73 5.84 -37.39
N GLY A 248 44.51 4.82 -37.72
CA GLY A 248 45.94 4.79 -37.45
C GLY A 248 46.26 4.83 -35.96
N ASP A 249 47.04 5.81 -35.51
CA ASP A 249 47.39 6.01 -34.10
C ASP A 249 46.36 6.84 -33.34
N ARG A 250 45.31 7.33 -33.98
CA ARG A 250 44.27 8.19 -33.38
C ARG A 250 43.02 7.40 -33.09
N VAL A 251 42.58 7.40 -31.85
CA VAL A 251 41.24 6.89 -31.43
C VAL A 251 40.25 8.02 -31.55
N ILE A 252 39.15 7.78 -32.25
CA ILE A 252 38.00 8.66 -32.38
C ILE A 252 37.00 8.26 -31.31
N THR A 253 36.71 9.19 -30.42
CA THR A 253 35.77 8.97 -29.31
C THR A 253 34.38 9.48 -29.66
N LEU A 254 33.38 9.05 -28.86
CA LEU A 254 31.99 9.54 -29.02
C LEU A 254 31.92 11.05 -28.82
N GLY A 255 32.67 11.62 -27.90
CA GLY A 255 32.76 13.07 -27.69
C GLY A 255 33.34 13.86 -28.88
N ASP A 256 34.13 13.21 -29.76
CA ASP A 256 34.61 13.84 -31.01
C ASP A 256 33.44 13.97 -32.05
N LEU A 257 32.46 13.06 -32.00
CA LEU A 257 31.40 12.89 -33.00
C LEU A 257 30.05 13.50 -32.59
N ALA A 258 29.81 13.66 -31.30
CA ALA A 258 28.52 14.06 -30.74
C ALA A 258 28.69 15.11 -29.63
N GLU A 259 27.60 15.80 -29.34
CA GLU A 259 27.43 16.60 -28.13
C GLU A 259 26.69 15.74 -27.09
N ILE A 260 27.28 15.56 -25.92
CA ILE A 260 26.72 14.73 -24.84
C ILE A 260 26.18 15.67 -23.78
N ARG A 261 24.91 15.52 -23.46
CA ARG A 261 24.18 16.32 -22.47
C ARG A 261 23.51 15.43 -21.45
N LEU A 262 23.65 15.77 -20.19
CA LEU A 262 22.85 15.18 -19.12
C LEU A 262 21.55 15.96 -19.02
N THR A 263 20.43 15.32 -19.33
CA THR A 263 19.10 15.92 -19.41
C THR A 263 18.05 15.00 -18.78
N PHE A 264 16.80 15.21 -19.08
CA PHE A 264 15.68 14.41 -18.62
C PHE A 264 14.89 13.91 -19.83
N GLU A 265 14.22 12.77 -19.65
CA GLU A 265 13.24 12.28 -20.61
C GLU A 265 12.14 13.30 -20.88
N ASP A 266 11.50 13.20 -22.04
CA ASP A 266 10.34 14.01 -22.36
C ASP A 266 9.23 13.79 -21.35
N ARG A 267 8.56 14.88 -20.96
CA ARG A 267 7.53 14.83 -19.93
C ARG A 267 6.28 14.08 -20.41
N SER A 268 6.04 12.91 -19.88
CA SER A 268 4.85 12.10 -20.15
C SER A 268 3.66 12.45 -19.24
N SER A 269 3.94 12.93 -18.03
CA SER A 269 2.93 13.26 -17.03
C SER A 269 3.34 14.49 -16.22
N THR A 270 2.39 15.09 -15.49
CA THR A 270 2.65 16.27 -14.64
C THR A 270 1.94 16.12 -13.31
N ALA A 271 2.69 16.14 -12.21
CA ALA A 271 2.14 16.29 -10.87
C ALA A 271 2.14 17.74 -10.44
N ARG A 272 1.05 18.19 -9.81
CA ARG A 272 0.92 19.55 -9.26
C ARG A 272 0.30 19.51 -7.88
N PHE A 273 0.87 20.29 -6.98
CA PHE A 273 0.32 20.54 -5.65
C PHE A 273 0.03 22.03 -5.51
N ASN A 274 -1.21 22.40 -5.21
CA ASN A 274 -1.69 23.79 -5.16
C ASN A 274 -1.36 24.60 -6.44
N GLY A 275 -1.41 23.95 -7.61
CA GLY A 275 -1.13 24.56 -8.90
C GLY A 275 0.36 24.66 -9.27
N VAL A 276 1.28 24.33 -8.37
CA VAL A 276 2.73 24.33 -8.59
C VAL A 276 3.19 22.90 -8.93
N THR A 277 4.11 22.78 -9.90
CA THR A 277 4.72 21.48 -10.23
C THR A 277 5.41 20.91 -8.99
N THR A 278 5.18 19.64 -8.73
CA THR A 278 5.70 18.93 -7.56
C THR A 278 6.36 17.62 -7.92
N VAL A 279 7.31 17.19 -7.11
CA VAL A 279 7.68 15.78 -6.97
C VAL A 279 6.98 15.28 -5.72
N ALA A 280 6.21 14.21 -5.84
CA ALA A 280 5.44 13.68 -4.73
C ALA A 280 5.98 12.32 -4.30
N LEU A 281 6.20 12.17 -2.99
CA LEU A 281 6.56 10.91 -2.34
C LEU A 281 5.29 10.26 -1.80
N GLN A 282 4.93 9.11 -2.35
CA GLN A 282 3.78 8.31 -1.96
C GLN A 282 4.24 7.23 -0.99
N VAL A 283 3.72 7.25 0.23
CA VAL A 283 4.13 6.33 1.28
C VAL A 283 3.06 5.27 1.49
N VAL A 284 3.40 4.02 1.28
CA VAL A 284 2.56 2.84 1.47
C VAL A 284 2.92 2.15 2.79
N LYS A 285 1.90 1.79 3.58
CA LYS A 285 2.08 1.15 4.89
C LYS A 285 2.29 -0.36 4.75
N ALA A 286 3.19 -0.92 5.55
CA ALA A 286 3.30 -2.37 5.70
C ALA A 286 2.09 -2.98 6.42
N ARG A 287 1.72 -4.22 6.05
CA ARG A 287 0.61 -4.95 6.69
C ARG A 287 0.87 -5.17 8.18
N GLY A 288 -0.19 -5.12 8.97
CA GLY A 288 -0.12 -5.34 10.42
C GLY A 288 0.37 -4.16 11.26
N PHE A 289 0.79 -3.05 10.64
CA PHE A 289 1.16 -1.83 11.34
C PHE A 289 -0.02 -0.87 11.49
N ASN A 290 -0.03 -0.08 12.56
CA ASN A 290 -1.06 0.92 12.82
C ASN A 290 -0.85 2.14 11.91
N LEU A 291 -1.87 2.47 11.10
CA LEU A 291 -1.81 3.57 10.14
C LEU A 291 -1.53 4.92 10.81
N ILE A 292 -2.13 5.18 11.97
CA ILE A 292 -1.97 6.46 12.70
C ILE A 292 -0.52 6.61 13.18
N ASP A 293 0.04 5.55 13.75
CA ASP A 293 1.39 5.56 14.32
C ASP A 293 2.43 5.63 13.20
N THR A 294 2.28 4.84 12.13
CA THR A 294 3.16 4.87 10.96
C THR A 294 3.16 6.25 10.29
N ALA A 295 1.98 6.85 10.08
CA ALA A 295 1.91 8.20 9.50
C ALA A 295 2.52 9.28 10.42
N ALA A 296 2.45 9.11 11.74
CA ALA A 296 3.10 10.01 12.70
C ALA A 296 4.63 9.86 12.62
N GLU A 297 5.15 8.64 12.53
CA GLU A 297 6.57 8.37 12.40
C GLU A 297 7.13 8.91 11.07
N VAL A 298 6.43 8.67 9.95
CA VAL A 298 6.77 9.25 8.64
C VAL A 298 6.89 10.78 8.73
N ARG A 299 5.93 11.47 9.33
CA ARG A 299 6.01 12.93 9.51
C ARG A 299 7.21 13.33 10.37
N ALA A 300 7.48 12.60 11.45
CA ALA A 300 8.60 12.90 12.32
C ALA A 300 9.97 12.75 11.62
N VAL A 301 10.11 11.69 10.80
CA VAL A 301 11.31 11.47 9.97
C VAL A 301 11.48 12.58 8.94
N ILE A 302 10.40 12.94 8.22
CA ILE A 302 10.43 14.04 7.24
C ILE A 302 10.79 15.36 7.91
N ASP A 303 10.19 15.69 9.06
CA ASP A 303 10.49 16.91 9.79
C ASP A 303 11.96 16.95 10.26
N ALA A 304 12.51 15.81 10.68
CA ALA A 304 13.91 15.68 11.08
C ALA A 304 14.86 15.87 9.90
N GLU A 305 14.59 15.25 8.74
CA GLU A 305 15.37 15.41 7.52
C GLU A 305 15.32 16.85 7.02
N VAL A 306 14.14 17.45 6.94
CA VAL A 306 13.97 18.86 6.56
C VAL A 306 14.71 19.78 7.54
N ALA A 307 14.73 19.48 8.84
CA ALA A 307 15.48 20.25 9.83
C ALA A 307 17.02 20.14 9.63
N ALA A 308 17.50 19.08 9.04
CA ALA A 308 18.91 18.88 8.72
C ALA A 308 19.37 19.61 7.43
N TRP A 309 18.46 20.04 6.57
CA TRP A 309 18.81 20.72 5.31
C TRP A 309 19.56 22.05 5.55
N PRO A 310 20.42 22.47 4.61
CA PRO A 310 20.97 23.81 4.59
C PRO A 310 19.87 24.88 4.51
N GLN A 311 20.14 26.07 5.07
CA GLN A 311 19.12 27.13 5.13
C GLN A 311 18.63 27.57 3.74
N ASP A 312 19.54 27.67 2.76
CA ASP A 312 19.21 28.04 1.38
C ASP A 312 18.21 27.03 0.75
N LEU A 313 18.33 25.75 1.08
CA LEU A 313 17.44 24.71 0.59
C LEU A 313 16.07 24.78 1.28
N LYS A 314 16.04 25.03 2.60
CA LYS A 314 14.78 25.24 3.35
C LYS A 314 13.98 26.42 2.84
N ASP A 315 14.66 27.49 2.43
CA ASP A 315 14.02 28.70 1.92
C ASP A 315 13.51 28.50 0.48
N ALA A 316 14.11 27.59 -0.29
CA ALA A 316 13.81 27.35 -1.69
C ALA A 316 12.83 26.20 -1.95
N VAL A 317 12.79 25.19 -1.08
CA VAL A 317 11.92 23.99 -1.21
C VAL A 317 10.89 23.97 -0.09
N GLN A 318 9.64 23.81 -0.47
CA GLN A 318 8.51 23.68 0.45
C GLN A 318 8.04 22.23 0.46
N VAL A 319 7.84 21.69 1.65
CA VAL A 319 7.29 20.36 1.88
C VAL A 319 5.85 20.50 2.34
N GLY A 320 4.92 19.90 1.60
CA GLY A 320 3.50 19.87 1.93
C GLY A 320 3.00 18.44 2.02
N VAL A 321 2.02 18.20 2.88
CA VAL A 321 1.42 16.87 3.03
C VAL A 321 0.01 16.88 2.46
N SER A 322 -0.32 15.91 1.63
CA SER A 322 -1.66 15.66 1.11
C SER A 322 -2.04 14.20 1.31
N ASN A 323 -3.33 13.89 1.17
CA ASN A 323 -3.88 12.55 1.34
C ASN A 323 -3.44 11.87 2.67
N ASP A 324 -3.43 12.62 3.77
CA ASP A 324 -3.10 12.08 5.09
C ASP A 324 -4.30 11.28 5.63
N GLN A 325 -4.30 9.98 5.38
CA GLN A 325 -5.37 9.08 5.81
C GLN A 325 -5.42 8.93 7.34
N SER A 326 -4.32 9.18 8.04
CA SER A 326 -4.28 9.05 9.50
C SER A 326 -5.27 9.97 10.20
N ARG A 327 -5.52 11.16 9.64
CA ARG A 327 -6.51 12.12 10.17
C ARG A 327 -7.94 11.61 10.08
N ASN A 328 -8.26 10.91 8.97
CA ASN A 328 -9.58 10.32 8.77
C ASN A 328 -9.79 9.17 9.76
N VAL A 329 -8.81 8.28 9.89
CA VAL A 329 -8.86 7.13 10.80
C VAL A 329 -8.94 7.58 12.26
N ASP A 330 -8.11 8.55 12.69
CA ASP A 330 -8.17 9.14 14.04
C ASP A 330 -9.54 9.77 14.33
N SER A 331 -10.08 10.50 13.34
CA SER A 331 -11.43 11.09 13.47
C SER A 331 -12.52 10.02 13.64
N MET A 332 -12.44 8.91 12.91
CA MET A 332 -13.39 7.81 13.03
C MET A 332 -13.28 7.09 14.37
N VAL A 333 -12.06 6.83 14.85
CA VAL A 333 -11.82 6.26 16.19
C VAL A 333 -12.43 7.14 17.27
N ARG A 334 -12.18 8.45 17.24
CA ARG A 334 -12.77 9.41 18.19
C ARG A 334 -14.28 9.47 18.08
N GLN A 335 -14.84 9.36 16.87
CA GLN A 335 -16.28 9.31 16.68
C GLN A 335 -16.89 8.04 17.28
N LEU A 336 -16.23 6.88 17.14
CA LEU A 336 -16.64 5.64 17.77
C LEU A 336 -16.64 5.80 19.31
N GLU A 337 -15.53 6.27 19.89
CA GLU A 337 -15.43 6.51 21.33
C GLU A 337 -16.52 7.46 21.82
N GLY A 338 -16.71 8.58 21.14
CA GLY A 338 -17.75 9.55 21.45
C GLY A 338 -19.16 8.97 21.37
N SER A 339 -19.44 8.15 20.34
CA SER A 339 -20.76 7.49 20.16
C SER A 339 -21.03 6.49 21.28
N VAL A 340 -20.04 5.67 21.65
CA VAL A 340 -20.15 4.71 22.75
C VAL A 340 -20.40 5.43 24.07
N LEU A 341 -19.60 6.46 24.38
CA LEU A 341 -19.76 7.25 25.63
C LEU A 341 -21.12 7.93 25.68
N THR A 342 -21.57 8.51 24.57
CA THR A 342 -22.88 9.19 24.49
C THR A 342 -24.02 8.17 24.68
N ALA A 343 -23.93 7.00 24.06
CA ALA A 343 -24.92 5.94 24.22
C ALA A 343 -25.00 5.46 25.68
N ILE A 344 -23.86 5.21 26.31
CA ILE A 344 -23.78 4.84 27.75
C ILE A 344 -24.45 5.90 28.61
N ALA A 345 -24.11 7.18 28.42
CA ALA A 345 -24.64 8.28 29.21
C ALA A 345 -26.18 8.41 29.03
N LEU A 346 -26.65 8.37 27.78
CA LEU A 346 -28.07 8.50 27.46
C LEU A 346 -28.89 7.35 28.05
N VAL A 347 -28.39 6.13 27.90
CA VAL A 347 -29.05 4.93 28.44
C VAL A 347 -29.06 4.95 29.96
N MET A 348 -27.95 5.30 30.61
CA MET A 348 -27.90 5.42 32.07
C MET A 348 -28.92 6.45 32.58
N ILE A 349 -29.07 7.62 31.91
CA ILE A 349 -30.05 8.63 32.26
C ILE A 349 -31.48 8.08 32.16
N VAL A 350 -31.84 7.42 31.04
CA VAL A 350 -33.18 6.86 30.82
C VAL A 350 -33.49 5.77 31.84
N VAL A 351 -32.56 4.80 32.03
CA VAL A 351 -32.76 3.70 32.96
C VAL A 351 -32.75 4.20 34.42
N LEU A 352 -31.94 5.21 34.73
CA LEU A 352 -31.96 5.86 36.05
C LEU A 352 -33.31 6.48 36.35
N ALA A 353 -33.91 7.19 35.39
CA ALA A 353 -35.23 7.81 35.53
C ALA A 353 -36.35 6.81 35.66
N ALA A 354 -36.28 5.67 34.91
CA ALA A 354 -37.34 4.66 34.86
C ALA A 354 -37.24 3.61 35.96
N LEU A 355 -36.04 3.10 36.27
CA LEU A 355 -35.82 1.92 37.11
C LEU A 355 -34.94 2.18 38.35
N GLY A 356 -34.27 3.37 38.40
CA GLY A 356 -33.41 3.75 39.52
C GLY A 356 -31.91 3.42 39.33
N THR A 357 -31.11 3.70 40.39
CA THR A 357 -29.63 3.70 40.28
C THR A 357 -29.00 2.35 40.06
N ARG A 358 -29.48 1.27 40.70
CA ARG A 358 -28.88 -0.08 40.56
C ARG A 358 -29.04 -0.64 39.16
N PRO A 359 -30.25 -0.63 38.54
CA PRO A 359 -30.42 -1.00 37.15
C PRO A 359 -29.59 -0.17 36.18
N ALA A 360 -29.53 1.15 36.37
CA ALA A 360 -28.77 2.05 35.51
C ALA A 360 -27.25 1.70 35.48
N LEU A 361 -26.67 1.41 36.64
CA LEU A 361 -25.26 1.02 36.73
C LEU A 361 -24.99 -0.34 36.07
N LEU A 362 -25.89 -1.31 36.19
CA LEU A 362 -25.74 -2.62 35.55
C LEU A 362 -25.76 -2.51 34.02
N VAL A 363 -26.72 -1.77 33.46
CA VAL A 363 -26.82 -1.53 32.02
C VAL A 363 -25.63 -0.71 31.52
N GLY A 364 -25.28 0.37 32.25
CA GLY A 364 -24.15 1.23 31.89
C GLY A 364 -22.79 0.51 31.91
N PHE A 365 -22.64 -0.55 32.71
CA PHE A 365 -21.43 -1.36 32.75
C PHE A 365 -21.42 -2.51 31.71
N ALA A 366 -22.59 -2.98 31.30
CA ALA A 366 -22.72 -4.05 30.31
C ALA A 366 -22.17 -3.64 28.93
N ILE A 367 -22.38 -2.38 28.52
CA ILE A 367 -21.96 -1.89 27.22
C ILE A 367 -20.43 -1.91 27.07
N PRO A 368 -19.63 -1.25 27.94
CA PRO A 368 -18.18 -1.29 27.82
C PRO A 368 -17.61 -2.71 27.89
N THR A 369 -18.18 -3.55 28.75
CA THR A 369 -17.73 -4.95 28.90
C THR A 369 -17.92 -5.73 27.61
N SER A 370 -19.07 -5.59 26.94
CA SER A 370 -19.36 -6.27 25.67
C SER A 370 -18.48 -5.75 24.54
N PHE A 371 -18.21 -4.44 24.49
CA PHE A 371 -17.30 -3.85 23.50
C PHE A 371 -15.86 -4.33 23.67
N LEU A 372 -15.35 -4.31 24.89
CA LEU A 372 -14.00 -4.78 25.17
C LEU A 372 -13.86 -6.27 24.89
N LEU A 373 -14.87 -7.07 25.19
CA LEU A 373 -14.90 -8.47 24.82
C LEU A 373 -14.88 -8.66 23.29
N CYS A 374 -15.58 -7.82 22.53
CA CYS A 374 -15.55 -7.82 21.07
C CYS A 374 -14.16 -7.55 20.54
N PHE A 375 -13.43 -6.55 21.06
CA PHE A 375 -12.03 -6.30 20.68
C PHE A 375 -11.11 -7.47 21.01
N ALA A 376 -11.34 -8.18 22.14
CA ALA A 376 -10.61 -9.40 22.44
C ALA A 376 -10.83 -10.50 21.39
N PHE A 377 -12.08 -10.66 20.90
CA PHE A 377 -12.37 -11.60 19.80
C PHE A 377 -11.73 -11.17 18.48
N LEU A 378 -11.79 -9.88 18.12
CA LEU A 378 -11.13 -9.35 16.94
C LEU A 378 -9.62 -9.62 16.97
N ALA A 379 -8.98 -9.46 18.14
CA ALA A 379 -7.57 -9.76 18.31
C ALA A 379 -7.24 -11.26 18.13
N VAL A 380 -8.10 -12.15 18.59
CA VAL A 380 -7.92 -13.62 18.39
C VAL A 380 -8.12 -14.00 16.92
N MET A 381 -8.98 -13.28 16.19
CA MET A 381 -9.25 -13.51 14.78
C MET A 381 -8.28 -12.73 13.86
N GLU A 382 -7.33 -11.99 14.43
CA GLU A 382 -6.37 -11.14 13.72
C GLU A 382 -7.03 -10.09 12.80
N ILE A 383 -8.25 -9.64 13.16
CA ILE A 383 -8.99 -8.64 12.42
C ILE A 383 -8.64 -7.24 12.94
N THR A 384 -8.20 -6.36 12.05
CA THR A 384 -7.85 -4.98 12.34
C THR A 384 -9.08 -4.09 12.60
N ILE A 385 -8.92 -2.96 13.30
CA ILE A 385 -9.99 -1.99 13.53
C ILE A 385 -10.09 -1.08 12.29
N SER A 386 -10.88 -1.53 11.31
CA SER A 386 -11.16 -0.80 10.07
C SER A 386 -12.47 0.01 10.15
N ASN A 387 -12.71 0.83 9.12
CA ASN A 387 -13.97 1.57 8.95
C ASN A 387 -15.20 0.67 9.07
N ILE A 388 -15.17 -0.51 8.45
CA ILE A 388 -16.29 -1.47 8.46
C ILE A 388 -16.52 -2.00 9.86
N VAL A 389 -15.45 -2.38 10.57
CA VAL A 389 -15.54 -2.83 11.97
C VAL A 389 -16.08 -1.72 12.86
N MET A 390 -15.60 -0.48 12.72
CA MET A 390 -16.08 0.66 13.49
C MET A 390 -17.56 0.95 13.22
N PHE A 391 -18.01 0.90 11.97
CA PHE A 391 -19.42 1.02 11.62
C PHE A 391 -20.29 -0.08 12.24
N GLY A 392 -19.84 -1.34 12.15
CA GLY A 392 -20.50 -2.48 12.77
C GLY A 392 -20.63 -2.31 14.29
N LEU A 393 -19.57 -1.82 14.95
CA LEU A 393 -19.58 -1.56 16.40
C LEU A 393 -20.58 -0.44 16.76
N ILE A 394 -20.64 0.65 16.01
CA ILE A 394 -21.61 1.75 16.24
C ILE A 394 -23.05 1.22 16.14
N LEU A 395 -23.36 0.41 15.13
CA LEU A 395 -24.67 -0.22 14.99
C LEU A 395 -24.96 -1.20 16.13
N ALA A 396 -23.97 -1.97 16.56
CA ALA A 396 -24.11 -2.93 17.65
C ALA A 396 -24.44 -2.26 19.00
N VAL A 397 -24.01 -1.02 19.23
CA VAL A 397 -24.34 -0.26 20.46
C VAL A 397 -25.84 -0.24 20.71
N GLY A 398 -26.62 0.10 19.66
CA GLY A 398 -28.09 0.18 19.77
C GLY A 398 -28.72 -1.16 20.17
N MET A 399 -28.27 -2.25 19.54
CA MET A 399 -28.80 -3.61 19.82
C MET A 399 -28.39 -4.15 21.19
N LEU A 400 -27.18 -3.87 21.64
CA LEU A 400 -26.68 -4.29 22.97
C LEU A 400 -27.45 -3.62 24.10
N VAL A 401 -27.80 -2.36 23.92
CA VAL A 401 -28.57 -1.58 24.88
C VAL A 401 -29.94 -2.17 25.10
N ASP A 402 -30.66 -2.52 24.05
CA ASP A 402 -32.01 -3.07 24.14
C ASP A 402 -32.02 -4.41 24.89
N GLY A 403 -31.10 -5.31 24.60
CA GLY A 403 -30.99 -6.58 25.31
C GLY A 403 -30.75 -6.42 26.82
N ALA A 404 -29.87 -5.47 27.20
CA ALA A 404 -29.55 -5.19 28.59
C ALA A 404 -30.76 -4.57 29.32
N ILE A 405 -31.49 -3.66 28.69
CA ILE A 405 -32.69 -3.02 29.25
C ILE A 405 -33.80 -4.06 29.51
N VAL A 406 -34.10 -4.91 28.52
CA VAL A 406 -35.15 -5.93 28.67
C VAL A 406 -34.88 -6.88 29.82
N VAL A 407 -33.63 -7.36 29.96
CA VAL A 407 -33.24 -8.24 31.08
C VAL A 407 -33.42 -7.56 32.43
N VAL A 408 -32.97 -6.31 32.55
CA VAL A 408 -33.04 -5.55 33.82
C VAL A 408 -34.47 -5.16 34.16
N GLU A 409 -35.28 -4.76 33.16
CA GLU A 409 -36.71 -4.44 33.35
C GLU A 409 -37.53 -5.64 33.82
N TYR A 410 -37.33 -6.80 33.16
CA TYR A 410 -37.99 -8.04 33.57
C TYR A 410 -37.56 -8.46 34.99
N ALA A 411 -36.30 -8.40 35.33
CA ALA A 411 -35.79 -8.71 36.66
C ALA A 411 -36.37 -7.77 37.74
N ASP A 412 -36.48 -6.45 37.44
CA ASP A 412 -37.07 -5.47 38.36
C ASP A 412 -38.57 -5.75 38.59
N LYS A 413 -39.30 -6.11 37.55
CA LYS A 413 -40.72 -6.53 37.66
C LYS A 413 -40.84 -7.76 38.55
N ARG A 414 -40.06 -8.79 38.36
CA ARG A 414 -40.09 -10.03 39.16
C ARG A 414 -39.71 -9.75 40.63
N MET A 415 -38.76 -8.88 40.88
CA MET A 415 -38.41 -8.47 42.26
C MET A 415 -39.53 -7.70 42.94
N LYS A 416 -40.32 -6.88 42.22
CA LYS A 416 -41.51 -6.22 42.73
C LYS A 416 -42.63 -7.20 43.05
N GLU A 417 -42.69 -8.35 42.36
CA GLU A 417 -43.60 -9.46 42.61
C GLU A 417 -43.15 -10.34 43.83
N GLY A 418 -41.99 -10.07 44.42
CA GLY A 418 -41.51 -10.76 45.59
C GLY A 418 -40.46 -11.84 45.36
N ALA A 419 -39.99 -12.06 44.13
CA ALA A 419 -38.90 -12.97 43.79
C ALA A 419 -37.56 -12.48 44.31
N GLY A 420 -36.64 -13.38 44.61
CA GLY A 420 -35.30 -13.00 45.03
C GLY A 420 -34.46 -12.43 43.89
N PRO A 421 -33.48 -11.53 44.16
CA PRO A 421 -32.71 -10.88 43.08
C PRO A 421 -31.99 -11.87 42.14
N MET A 422 -31.39 -12.94 42.69
CA MET A 422 -30.71 -13.96 41.92
C MET A 422 -31.62 -14.74 40.98
N GLU A 423 -32.78 -15.13 41.51
CA GLU A 423 -33.83 -15.83 40.75
C GLU A 423 -34.38 -14.94 39.64
N SER A 424 -34.67 -13.67 39.95
CA SER A 424 -35.23 -12.71 39.00
C SER A 424 -34.30 -12.45 37.81
N TYR A 425 -33.00 -12.24 38.04
CA TYR A 425 -32.03 -12.05 36.96
C TYR A 425 -31.73 -13.35 36.18
N THR A 426 -31.74 -14.52 36.86
CA THR A 426 -31.58 -15.80 36.18
C THR A 426 -32.73 -16.12 35.24
N ASP A 427 -33.96 -15.83 35.71
CA ASP A 427 -35.17 -15.99 34.87
C ASP A 427 -35.22 -14.99 33.71
N ALA A 428 -34.78 -13.77 33.93
CA ALA A 428 -34.72 -12.74 32.92
C ALA A 428 -33.71 -13.07 31.79
N ALA A 429 -32.65 -13.82 32.11
CA ALA A 429 -31.60 -14.21 31.15
C ALA A 429 -31.95 -15.51 30.38
N LYS A 430 -32.98 -16.27 30.80
CA LYS A 430 -33.50 -17.48 30.13
C LYS A 430 -34.52 -17.13 29.04
#